data_4b34fcf6dc9791e55bdb63254bf4c0d8
#
_entry.id   4b34fcf6dc9791e55bdb63254bf4c0d8
#
_cell.length_a   1.000
_cell.length_b   1.000
_cell.length_c   1.000
_cell.angle_alpha   90.00
_cell.angle_beta   90.00
_cell.angle_gamma   90.00
#
_symmetry.space_group_name_H-M   'P 1'
#
loop_
_entity.id
_entity.type
_entity.pdbx_description
1 polymer ?
#
loop_
_entity_poly.entity_id
_entity_poly.type
_entity_poly.pdbx_seq_one_letter_code
_entity_poly.pdbx_strand_id
1 'polypeptide(L)' 'MSKKKIEITKEMTLAEVLNYKKDAPAVLIGFGMHCFSCPMAQMETLEEAAMVHGADLDLMVKKLNELK' A
#
# COMPACT_ATOMS: atom_id res chain seq x y z
N MET A 1 -4.12 -21.43 15.10
CA MET A 1 -3.76 -20.91 14.88
C MET A 1 -3.73 -19.77 14.87
N SER A 2 -3.24 -19.47 14.88
CA SER A 2 -3.19 -18.29 15.06
C SER A 2 -3.21 -17.58 13.90
N LYS A 3 -3.87 -16.73 13.74
CA LYS A 3 -3.86 -16.03 12.77
C LYS A 3 -3.01 -14.95 12.90
N LYS A 4 -1.97 -14.82 12.24
CA LYS A 4 -1.16 -13.77 12.29
C LYS A 4 -1.73 -12.67 11.50
N LYS A 5 -1.98 -11.51 11.99
CA LYS A 5 -2.37 -10.39 11.24
C LYS A 5 -1.19 -9.87 10.52
N ILE A 6 -1.31 -9.64 9.22
CA ILE A 6 -0.23 -9.05 8.42
C ILE A 6 -0.29 -7.54 8.58
N GLU A 7 0.78 -6.97 9.08
CA GLU A 7 0.84 -5.53 9.27
C GLU A 7 1.54 -4.87 8.10
N ILE A 8 0.87 -3.90 7.50
CA ILE A 8 1.45 -3.17 6.38
C ILE A 8 2.45 -2.16 6.92
N THR A 9 3.63 -2.14 6.32
CA THR A 9 4.68 -1.21 6.71
C THR A 9 5.11 -0.39 5.51
N LYS A 10 5.78 0.71 5.76
CA LYS A 10 6.22 1.59 4.68
C LYS A 10 7.28 0.95 3.81
N GLU A 11 7.91 -0.09 4.30
CA GLU A 11 8.98 -0.76 3.56
C GLU A 11 8.47 -1.83 2.61
N MET A 12 7.17 -2.15 2.67
CA MET A 12 6.61 -3.15 1.79
C MET A 12 6.40 -2.54 0.41
N THR A 13 6.61 -3.37 -0.62
CA THR A 13 6.37 -2.92 -1.98
C THR A 13 4.87 -2.90 -2.25
N LEU A 14 4.47 -2.20 -3.31
CA LEU A 14 3.06 -2.16 -3.68
C LEU A 14 2.57 -3.56 -4.03
N ALA A 15 3.42 -4.38 -4.66
CA ALA A 15 3.03 -5.74 -5.00
C ALA A 15 2.69 -6.53 -3.74
N GLU A 16 3.50 -6.36 -2.69
CA GLU A 16 3.24 -7.07 -1.45
C GLU A 16 1.96 -6.59 -0.79
N VAL A 17 1.74 -5.27 -0.80
CA VAL A 17 0.54 -4.72 -0.21
C VAL A 17 -0.70 -5.23 -0.92
N LEU A 18 -0.66 -5.23 -2.25
CA LEU A 18 -1.79 -5.71 -3.04
C LEU A 18 -2.04 -7.19 -2.81
N ASN A 19 -0.99 -7.94 -2.55
CA ASN A 19 -1.10 -9.36 -2.30
C ASN A 19 -1.77 -9.66 -0.95
N TYR A 20 -1.46 -8.84 0.06
CA TYR A 20 -2.00 -9.08 1.39
C TYR A 20 -3.37 -8.43 1.62
N LYS A 21 -3.65 -7.33 0.94
CA LYS A 21 -4.90 -6.58 1.15
C LYS A 21 -5.63 -6.45 -0.16
N LYS A 22 -6.73 -7.14 -0.30
CA LYS A 22 -7.48 -7.13 -1.55
C LYS A 22 -8.04 -5.76 -1.87
N ASP A 23 -8.41 -5.00 -0.84
CA ASP A 23 -9.00 -3.69 -1.04
C ASP A 23 -7.99 -2.56 -1.07
N ALA A 24 -6.70 -2.90 -1.08
CA ALA A 24 -5.66 -1.89 -1.13
C ALA A 24 -5.80 -0.95 -2.33
N PRO A 25 -6.18 -1.43 -3.52
CA PRO A 25 -6.32 -0.52 -4.65
C PRO A 25 -7.26 0.65 -4.36
N ALA A 26 -8.35 0.40 -3.66
CA ALA A 26 -9.30 1.49 -3.34
C ALA A 26 -8.64 2.55 -2.47
N VAL A 27 -7.85 2.14 -1.51
CA VAL A 27 -7.15 3.08 -0.63
C VAL A 27 -6.12 3.86 -1.42
N LEU A 28 -5.34 3.16 -2.26
CA LEU A 28 -4.29 3.81 -3.03
C LEU A 28 -4.86 4.83 -4.00
N ILE A 29 -5.97 4.51 -4.65
CA ILE A 29 -6.62 5.44 -5.55
C ILE A 29 -7.10 6.67 -4.79
N GLY A 30 -7.56 6.48 -3.56
CA GLY A 30 -7.98 7.60 -2.73
C GLY A 30 -6.85 8.56 -2.43
N PHE A 31 -5.60 8.11 -2.55
CA PHE A 31 -4.44 8.97 -2.35
C PHE A 31 -3.89 9.48 -3.68
N GLY A 32 -4.60 9.25 -4.78
CA GLY A 32 -4.17 9.74 -6.08
C GLY A 32 -3.21 8.83 -6.81
N MET A 33 -3.04 7.60 -6.34
CA MET A 33 -2.10 6.68 -6.97
C MET A 33 -2.86 5.79 -7.94
N HIS A 34 -2.69 6.04 -9.22
CA HIS A 34 -3.43 5.30 -10.24
C HIS A 34 -2.58 4.29 -11.00
N CYS A 35 -1.29 4.29 -10.79
CA CYS A 35 -0.40 3.45 -11.59
C CYS A 35 0.15 2.24 -10.85
N PHE A 36 -0.62 1.70 -9.94
CA PHE A 36 -0.12 0.59 -9.13
C PHE A 36 -0.17 -0.76 -9.86
N SER A 37 -0.77 -0.80 -11.03
CA SER A 37 -0.80 -2.04 -11.79
C SER A 37 0.41 -2.17 -12.72
N CYS A 38 1.23 -1.13 -12.83
CA CYS A 38 2.41 -1.18 -13.65
C CYS A 38 3.49 -1.99 -12.92
N PRO A 39 4.18 -2.92 -13.59
CA PRO A 39 5.20 -3.72 -12.92
C PRO A 39 6.26 -2.89 -12.21
N MET A 40 6.67 -1.79 -12.80
CA MET A 40 7.67 -0.94 -12.17
C MET A 40 7.11 -0.29 -10.90
N ALA A 41 5.86 0.16 -10.96
CA ALA A 41 5.24 0.78 -9.79
C ALA A 41 5.09 -0.23 -8.66
N GLN A 42 4.82 -1.48 -8.99
CA GLN A 42 4.64 -2.50 -7.98
C GLN A 42 5.92 -2.84 -7.23
N MET A 43 7.06 -2.49 -7.80
CA MET A 43 8.33 -2.74 -7.14
C MET A 43 8.72 -1.62 -6.18
N GLU A 44 7.99 -0.52 -6.21
CA GLU A 44 8.27 0.59 -5.29
C GLU A 44 7.68 0.30 -3.92
N THR A 45 8.36 0.79 -2.89
CA THR A 45 7.81 0.67 -1.54
C THR A 45 6.74 1.72 -1.34
N LEU A 46 5.93 1.54 -0.30
CA LEU A 46 4.92 2.53 0.04
C LEU A 46 5.56 3.90 0.30
N GLU A 47 6.73 3.88 0.95
CA GLU A 47 7.42 5.12 1.25
C GLU A 47 7.82 5.85 -0.02
N GLU A 48 8.37 5.10 -0.98
CA GLU A 48 8.77 5.70 -2.25
C GLU A 48 7.56 6.22 -3.03
N ALA A 49 6.50 5.43 -3.05
CA ALA A 49 5.30 5.83 -3.76
C ALA A 49 4.66 7.07 -3.14
N ALA A 50 4.62 7.12 -1.82
CA ALA A 50 4.05 8.27 -1.13
C ALA A 50 4.86 9.53 -1.43
N MET A 51 6.18 9.37 -1.50
CA MET A 51 7.05 10.50 -1.76
C MET A 51 6.83 11.04 -3.18
N VAL A 52 6.71 10.14 -4.14
CA VAL A 52 6.51 10.55 -5.53
C VAL A 52 5.17 11.25 -5.72
N HIS A 53 4.14 10.76 -5.06
CA HIS A 53 2.79 11.30 -5.22
C HIS A 53 2.43 12.37 -4.20
N GLY A 54 3.33 12.67 -3.28
CA GLY A 54 3.05 13.67 -2.25
C GLY A 54 1.97 13.21 -1.28
N ALA A 55 1.82 11.92 -1.10
CA ALA A 55 0.79 11.39 -0.21
C ALA A 55 1.30 11.33 1.23
N ASP A 56 0.34 11.32 2.17
CA ASP A 56 0.67 11.20 3.58
C ASP A 56 0.96 9.73 3.89
N LEU A 57 2.21 9.39 4.03
CA LEU A 57 2.63 8.00 4.22
C LEU A 57 2.01 7.39 5.49
N ASP A 58 2.04 8.12 6.59
CA ASP A 58 1.51 7.60 7.85
C ASP A 58 0.03 7.29 7.73
N LEU A 59 -0.72 8.18 7.10
CA LEU A 59 -2.14 7.98 6.92
C LEU A 59 -2.40 6.81 5.97
N MET A 60 -1.60 6.71 4.91
CA MET A 60 -1.73 5.63 3.95
C MET A 60 -1.53 4.27 4.62
N VAL A 61 -0.47 4.14 5.42
CA VAL A 61 -0.18 2.91 6.12
C VAL A 61 -1.31 2.57 7.09
N LYS A 62 -1.80 3.58 7.80
CA LYS A 62 -2.88 3.37 8.74
C LYS A 62 -4.13 2.87 8.05
N LYS A 63 -4.49 3.50 6.92
CA LYS A 63 -5.68 3.10 6.19
C LYS A 63 -5.56 1.68 5.65
N LEU A 64 -4.37 1.32 5.17
CA LEU A 64 -4.15 -0.02 4.66
C LEU A 64 -4.27 -1.06 5.76
N ASN A 65 -3.79 -0.74 6.95
CA ASN A 65 -3.90 -1.67 8.06
C ASN A 65 -5.32 -1.81 8.59
N GLU A 66 -6.18 -0.85 8.28
CA GLU A 66 -7.58 -0.93 8.69
C GLU A 66 -8.38 -1.85 7.79
N LEU A 67 -7.84 -2.24 6.65
CA LEU A 67 -8.52 -3.15 5.75
C LEU A 67 -8.51 -4.56 6.31
N LYS A 68 -9.51 -5.33 5.95
CA LYS A 68 -9.62 -6.71 6.45
C LYS A 68 -9.01 -7.73 5.52
#